data_5713d6224bf003826aa326858d74c2df
#
_entry.id   5713d6224bf003826aa326858d74c2df
#
_cell.length_a   1.000
_cell.length_b   1.000
_cell.length_c   1.000
_cell.angle_alpha   90.00
_cell.angle_beta   90.00
_cell.angle_gamma   90.00
#
_symmetry.space_group_name_H-M   'P 1'
#
loop_
_entity.id
_entity.type
_entity.pdbx_description
1 polymer ?
#
loop_
_entity_poly.entity_id
_entity_poly.type
_entity_poly.pdbx_seq_one_letter_code
_entity_poly.pdbx_strand_id
1 'polypeptide(L)'
;MWTLLAFISALCLGCYDVSKKIALRNNRVVDVLTLSVCVSSVLLSVPLLLSRLHPEWMSGTPFMVPELDLEAHLFTLLKSVIVLSSWVFAFVSLKHLPISIVSPMQATRPMWTLVGALLLFGERLNAWQWTGVTLAIGTVFVFSLVPLLRRKRQTQRTAAALTRYYVFLALAILIGSCSGLYDKYLMRRYDHNAVQVYYTFYQAVMMIIVWLVVNRASLRRRKTIRLAKGSLLPVVLISVFLVISDNVYMLALRDPDSMIAVVSTIRRGGTVIGFAYGLLFLKESDPWHKLLCMIGICAGLLCLALGAA
;
A
#
# COMPACT_ATOMS: atom_id res chain seq x y z
N MET A 1 -17.60 -13.70 -0.87
CA MET A 1 -16.71 -13.72 0.34
C MET A 1 -15.51 -12.78 0.20
N TRP A 2 -14.89 -12.69 -0.96
CA TRP A 2 -13.72 -11.84 -1.23
C TRP A 2 -13.94 -10.33 -0.98
N THR A 3 -15.15 -9.81 -1.18
CA THR A 3 -15.49 -8.39 -0.88
C THR A 3 -15.35 -8.06 0.59
N LEU A 4 -15.86 -8.93 1.49
CA LEU A 4 -15.70 -8.75 2.93
C LEU A 4 -14.21 -8.72 3.33
N LEU A 5 -13.41 -9.62 2.75
CA LEU A 5 -11.95 -9.64 2.97
C LEU A 5 -11.31 -8.35 2.47
N ALA A 6 -11.74 -7.82 1.32
CA ALA A 6 -11.25 -6.54 0.81
C ALA A 6 -11.58 -5.37 1.78
N PHE A 7 -12.76 -5.34 2.39
CA PHE A 7 -13.14 -4.35 3.40
C PHE A 7 -12.29 -4.47 4.67
N ILE A 8 -12.07 -5.69 5.18
CA ILE A 8 -11.21 -5.91 6.35
C ILE A 8 -9.78 -5.44 6.05
N SER A 9 -9.25 -5.77 4.87
CA SER A 9 -7.95 -5.29 4.41
C SER A 9 -7.90 -3.76 4.34
N ALA A 10 -8.97 -3.10 3.86
CA ALA A 10 -9.07 -1.64 3.80
C ALA A 10 -9.03 -0.99 5.20
N LEU A 11 -9.75 -1.57 6.17
CA LEU A 11 -9.73 -1.10 7.56
C LEU A 11 -8.33 -1.21 8.18
N CYS A 12 -7.69 -2.37 8.03
CA CYS A 12 -6.31 -2.56 8.51
C CYS A 12 -5.33 -1.61 7.82
N LEU A 13 -5.48 -1.37 6.51
CA LEU A 13 -4.66 -0.43 5.75
C LEU A 13 -4.86 1.02 6.22
N GLY A 14 -6.07 1.39 6.59
CA GLY A 14 -6.35 2.70 7.19
C GLY A 14 -5.66 2.88 8.54
N CYS A 15 -5.71 1.88 9.42
CA CYS A 15 -4.97 1.87 10.70
C CYS A 15 -3.45 1.89 10.48
N TYR A 16 -2.94 1.17 9.48
CA TYR A 16 -1.55 1.23 9.05
C TYR A 16 -1.15 2.66 8.65
N ASP A 17 -1.95 3.36 7.84
CA ASP A 17 -1.65 4.73 7.40
C ASP A 17 -1.64 5.72 8.56
N VAL A 18 -2.53 5.58 9.53
CA VAL A 18 -2.52 6.38 10.78
C VAL A 18 -1.24 6.11 11.57
N SER A 19 -0.90 4.85 11.81
CA SER A 19 0.30 4.44 12.55
C SER A 19 1.57 4.94 11.87
N LYS A 20 1.62 4.89 10.54
CA LYS A 20 2.71 5.43 9.71
C LYS A 20 2.85 6.95 9.87
N LYS A 21 1.72 7.69 9.86
CA LYS A 21 1.74 9.15 10.06
C LYS A 21 2.32 9.50 11.42
N ILE A 22 1.95 8.76 12.47
CA ILE A 22 2.48 8.96 13.83
C ILE A 22 3.99 8.62 13.88
N ALA A 23 4.40 7.48 13.34
CA ALA A 23 5.79 7.04 13.33
C ALA A 23 6.72 7.99 12.57
N LEU A 24 6.26 8.55 11.45
CA LEU A 24 7.04 9.44 10.59
C LEU A 24 7.17 10.87 11.11
N ARG A 25 6.37 11.26 12.12
CA ARG A 25 6.35 12.65 12.62
C ARG A 25 7.75 13.15 13.02
N ASN A 26 8.55 12.30 13.65
CA ASN A 26 9.87 12.65 14.19
C ASN A 26 11.00 11.75 13.70
N ASN A 27 10.76 10.91 12.68
CA ASN A 27 11.71 9.93 12.20
C ASN A 27 11.91 10.04 10.69
N ARG A 28 13.05 9.52 10.22
CA ARG A 28 13.34 9.42 8.79
C ARG A 28 12.54 8.28 8.17
N VAL A 29 12.03 8.50 6.97
CA VAL A 29 11.21 7.52 6.25
C VAL A 29 11.92 6.18 6.09
N VAL A 30 13.21 6.21 5.69
CA VAL A 30 13.98 4.98 5.44
C VAL A 30 14.14 4.17 6.73
N ASP A 31 14.37 4.81 7.88
CA ASP A 31 14.56 4.13 9.16
C ASP A 31 13.25 3.45 9.61
N VAL A 32 12.10 4.16 9.50
CA VAL A 32 10.79 3.62 9.86
C VAL A 32 10.43 2.45 8.95
N LEU A 33 10.59 2.59 7.64
CA LEU A 33 10.27 1.54 6.68
C LEU A 33 11.14 0.30 6.87
N THR A 34 12.45 0.47 7.00
CA THR A 34 13.34 -0.68 7.21
C THR A 34 12.97 -1.43 8.48
N LEU A 35 12.77 -0.70 9.58
CA LEU A 35 12.40 -1.34 10.84
C LEU A 35 11.03 -2.02 10.77
N SER A 36 10.03 -1.39 10.14
CA SER A 36 8.71 -2.00 10.02
C SER A 36 8.73 -3.28 9.19
N VAL A 37 9.48 -3.31 8.08
CA VAL A 37 9.62 -4.54 7.27
C VAL A 37 10.38 -5.63 8.02
N CYS A 38 11.43 -5.27 8.78
CA CYS A 38 12.15 -6.22 9.64
C CYS A 38 11.22 -6.81 10.73
N VAL A 39 10.41 -5.98 11.39
CA VAL A 39 9.42 -6.47 12.37
C VAL A 39 8.37 -7.35 11.70
N SER A 40 7.89 -6.99 10.51
CA SER A 40 6.98 -7.85 9.73
C SER A 40 7.61 -9.21 9.41
N SER A 41 8.89 -9.24 9.04
CA SER A 41 9.63 -10.48 8.77
C SER A 41 9.75 -11.34 10.03
N VAL A 42 10.01 -10.74 11.19
CA VAL A 42 10.05 -11.46 12.48
C VAL A 42 8.67 -12.03 12.82
N LEU A 43 7.59 -11.28 12.62
CA LEU A 43 6.23 -11.77 12.85
C LEU A 43 5.90 -12.97 11.94
N LEU A 44 6.27 -12.89 10.67
CA LEU A 44 6.01 -13.94 9.69
C LEU A 44 6.99 -15.12 9.77
N SER A 45 8.10 -14.98 10.49
CA SER A 45 8.99 -16.11 10.78
C SER A 45 8.33 -17.15 11.69
N VAL A 46 7.40 -16.73 12.56
CA VAL A 46 6.70 -17.64 13.48
C VAL A 46 5.89 -18.71 12.73
N PRO A 47 4.90 -18.35 11.87
CA PRO A 47 4.16 -19.35 11.11
C PRO A 47 5.05 -20.15 10.16
N LEU A 48 6.10 -19.54 9.58
CA LEU A 48 7.06 -20.28 8.75
C LEU A 48 7.79 -21.36 9.53
N LEU A 49 8.39 -21.01 10.68
CA LEU A 49 9.10 -21.96 11.53
C LEU A 49 8.18 -23.07 12.04
N LEU A 50 6.98 -22.73 12.50
CA LEU A 50 5.99 -23.70 12.93
C LEU A 50 5.60 -24.65 11.79
N SER A 51 5.41 -24.13 10.57
CA SER A 51 5.10 -24.97 9.40
C SER A 51 6.24 -25.91 9.00
N ARG A 52 7.50 -25.57 9.34
CA ARG A 52 8.68 -26.42 9.06
C ARG A 52 8.97 -27.41 10.18
N LEU A 53 8.85 -26.99 11.44
CA LEU A 53 9.19 -27.81 12.59
C LEU A 53 8.06 -28.77 13.00
N HIS A 54 6.81 -28.31 12.87
CA HIS A 54 5.62 -29.04 13.27
C HIS A 54 4.52 -28.97 12.20
N PRO A 55 4.74 -29.56 11.01
CA PRO A 55 3.79 -29.50 9.91
C PRO A 55 2.42 -30.10 10.29
N GLU A 56 2.40 -31.09 11.19
CA GLU A 56 1.18 -31.73 11.66
C GLU A 56 0.26 -30.73 12.41
N TRP A 57 0.82 -29.82 13.22
CA TRP A 57 0.05 -28.83 13.96
C TRP A 57 -0.47 -27.72 13.06
N MET A 58 0.25 -27.44 11.99
CA MET A 58 -0.11 -26.38 11.03
C MET A 58 -1.03 -26.90 9.94
N SER A 59 -1.07 -28.22 9.73
CA SER A 59 -1.93 -28.87 8.76
C SER A 59 -3.41 -28.55 9.06
N GLY A 60 -4.12 -28.02 8.05
CA GLY A 60 -5.52 -27.60 8.19
C GLY A 60 -5.74 -26.23 8.84
N THR A 61 -4.69 -25.55 9.31
CA THR A 61 -4.82 -24.16 9.79
C THR A 61 -4.69 -23.16 8.63
N PRO A 62 -5.34 -21.98 8.73
CA PRO A 62 -5.20 -20.92 7.71
C PRO A 62 -3.81 -20.27 7.69
N PHE A 63 -2.91 -20.62 8.59
CA PHE A 63 -1.56 -20.04 8.72
C PHE A 63 -0.45 -20.97 8.22
N MET A 64 -0.80 -22.12 7.67
CA MET A 64 0.19 -23.01 7.07
C MET A 64 0.93 -22.31 5.93
N VAL A 65 2.26 -22.42 5.95
CA VAL A 65 3.15 -21.87 4.92
C VAL A 65 3.73 -23.04 4.11
N PRO A 66 3.16 -23.35 2.94
CA PRO A 66 3.69 -24.41 2.10
C PRO A 66 5.07 -24.05 1.52
N GLU A 67 5.77 -25.07 1.04
CA GLU A 67 7.02 -24.85 0.31
C GLU A 67 6.73 -24.27 -1.05
N LEU A 68 7.59 -23.35 -1.47
CA LEU A 68 7.61 -22.84 -2.83
C LEU A 68 8.71 -23.56 -3.61
N ASP A 69 8.44 -23.85 -4.87
CA ASP A 69 9.44 -24.26 -5.82
C ASP A 69 10.30 -23.07 -6.26
N LEU A 70 11.37 -23.35 -6.98
CA LEU A 70 12.30 -22.32 -7.44
C LEU A 70 11.60 -21.27 -8.32
N GLU A 71 10.67 -21.71 -9.15
CA GLU A 71 9.89 -20.83 -10.03
C GLU A 71 9.07 -19.83 -9.20
N ALA A 72 8.32 -20.30 -8.19
CA ALA A 72 7.54 -19.45 -7.31
C ALA A 72 8.40 -18.47 -6.50
N HIS A 73 9.61 -18.89 -6.07
CA HIS A 73 10.58 -17.99 -5.43
C HIS A 73 11.03 -16.87 -6.36
N LEU A 74 11.31 -17.17 -7.64
CA LEU A 74 11.70 -16.17 -8.63
C LEU A 74 10.57 -15.16 -8.90
N PHE A 75 9.33 -15.65 -9.05
CA PHE A 75 8.17 -14.77 -9.21
C PHE A 75 7.91 -13.90 -7.96
N THR A 76 8.08 -14.45 -6.76
CA THR A 76 7.93 -13.71 -5.51
C THR A 76 9.06 -12.69 -5.33
N LEU A 77 10.28 -13.00 -5.72
CA LEU A 77 11.40 -12.07 -5.75
C LEU A 77 11.14 -10.91 -6.73
N LEU A 78 10.63 -11.23 -7.94
CA LEU A 78 10.24 -10.22 -8.92
C LEU A 78 9.17 -9.27 -8.36
N LYS A 79 8.15 -9.80 -7.68
CA LYS A 79 7.16 -8.99 -6.95
C LYS A 79 7.86 -8.00 -5.99
N SER A 80 8.80 -8.50 -5.19
CA SER A 80 9.50 -7.68 -4.20
C SER A 80 10.30 -6.55 -4.85
N VAL A 81 10.94 -6.82 -5.99
CA VAL A 81 11.66 -5.80 -6.79
C VAL A 81 10.70 -4.76 -7.36
N ILE A 82 9.56 -5.18 -7.93
CA ILE A 82 8.56 -4.27 -8.49
C ILE A 82 8.04 -3.31 -7.41
N VAL A 83 7.67 -3.84 -6.24
CA VAL A 83 7.16 -3.02 -5.13
C VAL A 83 8.22 -2.06 -4.62
N LEU A 84 9.45 -2.53 -4.40
CA LEU A 84 10.54 -1.69 -3.91
C LEU A 84 10.88 -0.57 -4.90
N SER A 85 10.92 -0.87 -6.20
CA SER A 85 11.13 0.12 -7.27
C SER A 85 10.06 1.21 -7.22
N SER A 86 8.78 0.83 -7.10
CA SER A 86 7.68 1.78 -6.94
C SER A 86 7.88 2.68 -5.71
N TRP A 87 8.32 2.12 -4.59
CA TRP A 87 8.57 2.88 -3.37
C TRP A 87 9.73 3.86 -3.52
N VAL A 88 10.84 3.44 -4.11
CA VAL A 88 12.01 4.31 -4.34
C VAL A 88 11.61 5.51 -5.18
N PHE A 89 10.92 5.30 -6.31
CA PHE A 89 10.44 6.39 -7.16
C PHE A 89 9.44 7.31 -6.42
N ALA A 90 8.52 6.74 -5.65
CA ALA A 90 7.56 7.51 -4.86
C ALA A 90 8.25 8.39 -3.81
N PHE A 91 9.25 7.86 -3.09
CA PHE A 91 9.98 8.61 -2.07
C PHE A 91 10.86 9.69 -2.64
N VAL A 92 11.55 9.42 -3.74
CA VAL A 92 12.35 10.45 -4.44
C VAL A 92 11.44 11.59 -4.90
N SER A 93 10.26 11.26 -5.45
CA SER A 93 9.29 12.27 -5.87
C SER A 93 8.76 13.09 -4.69
N LEU A 94 8.36 12.42 -3.60
CA LEU A 94 7.83 13.07 -2.40
C LEU A 94 8.85 13.99 -1.72
N LYS A 95 10.14 13.69 -1.83
CA LYS A 95 11.22 14.54 -1.29
C LYS A 95 11.34 15.88 -2.04
N HIS A 96 11.03 15.91 -3.34
CA HIS A 96 11.30 17.06 -4.21
C HIS A 96 10.02 17.77 -4.69
N LEU A 97 8.88 17.09 -4.68
CA LEU A 97 7.59 17.66 -5.05
C LEU A 97 6.75 17.98 -3.83
N PRO A 98 5.92 19.05 -3.89
CA PRO A 98 4.95 19.33 -2.84
C PRO A 98 3.96 18.17 -2.67
N ILE A 99 3.60 17.84 -1.44
CA ILE A 99 2.62 16.78 -1.13
C ILE A 99 1.27 17.06 -1.81
N SER A 100 0.93 18.34 -1.98
CA SER A 100 -0.27 18.78 -2.71
C SER A 100 -0.31 18.40 -4.20
N ILE A 101 0.82 17.95 -4.77
CA ILE A 101 0.91 17.41 -6.13
C ILE A 101 1.00 15.88 -6.07
N VAL A 102 1.82 15.36 -5.16
CA VAL A 102 2.06 13.91 -5.05
C VAL A 102 0.77 13.17 -4.67
N SER A 103 0.01 13.70 -3.73
CA SER A 103 -1.22 13.05 -3.23
C SER A 103 -2.29 12.87 -4.32
N PRO A 104 -2.66 13.91 -5.13
CA PRO A 104 -3.59 13.74 -6.24
C PRO A 104 -3.12 12.73 -7.28
N MET A 105 -1.86 12.79 -7.65
CA MET A 105 -1.30 11.87 -8.64
C MET A 105 -1.35 10.42 -8.13
N GLN A 106 -1.00 10.17 -6.87
CA GLN A 106 -1.12 8.85 -6.24
C GLN A 106 -2.57 8.35 -6.19
N ALA A 107 -3.55 9.26 -6.09
CA ALA A 107 -4.97 8.91 -6.11
C ALA A 107 -5.45 8.36 -7.48
N THR A 108 -4.68 8.55 -8.54
CA THR A 108 -4.99 7.97 -9.87
C THR A 108 -4.62 6.48 -9.97
N ARG A 109 -3.87 5.92 -9.02
CA ARG A 109 -3.38 4.53 -9.06
C ARG A 109 -4.48 3.49 -9.33
N PRO A 110 -5.66 3.53 -8.66
CA PRO A 110 -6.73 2.57 -8.94
C PRO A 110 -7.26 2.64 -10.38
N MET A 111 -7.20 3.80 -11.04
CA MET A 111 -7.59 3.92 -12.46
C MET A 111 -6.67 3.09 -13.35
N TRP A 112 -5.37 3.15 -13.15
CA TRP A 112 -4.40 2.36 -13.89
C TRP A 112 -4.53 0.87 -13.61
N THR A 113 -4.81 0.50 -12.35
CA THR A 113 -5.12 -0.89 -11.99
C THR A 113 -6.40 -1.36 -12.68
N LEU A 114 -7.44 -0.52 -12.75
CA LEU A 114 -8.69 -0.82 -13.46
C LEU A 114 -8.44 -1.06 -14.95
N VAL A 115 -7.73 -0.14 -15.63
CA VAL A 115 -7.37 -0.31 -17.04
C VAL A 115 -6.62 -1.63 -17.27
N GLY A 116 -5.63 -1.92 -16.43
CA GLY A 116 -4.90 -3.18 -16.51
C GLY A 116 -5.78 -4.42 -16.24
N ALA A 117 -6.72 -4.34 -15.32
CA ALA A 117 -7.64 -5.43 -14.99
C ALA A 117 -8.59 -5.75 -16.17
N LEU A 118 -9.11 -4.72 -16.83
CA LEU A 118 -9.95 -4.88 -18.03
C LEU A 118 -9.17 -5.52 -19.18
N LEU A 119 -7.91 -5.07 -19.40
CA LEU A 119 -7.10 -5.53 -20.52
C LEU A 119 -6.47 -6.92 -20.30
N LEU A 120 -5.94 -7.19 -19.11
CA LEU A 120 -5.15 -8.39 -18.83
C LEU A 120 -6.01 -9.56 -18.32
N PHE A 121 -7.04 -9.26 -17.53
CA PHE A 121 -7.89 -10.29 -16.91
C PHE A 121 -9.28 -10.38 -17.53
N GLY A 122 -9.62 -9.46 -18.46
CA GLY A 122 -10.95 -9.41 -19.06
C GLY A 122 -12.06 -9.18 -18.05
N GLU A 123 -11.77 -8.48 -16.94
CA GLU A 123 -12.76 -8.18 -15.91
C GLU A 123 -13.93 -7.42 -16.52
N ARG A 124 -15.17 -7.79 -16.15
CA ARG A 124 -16.38 -7.10 -16.58
C ARG A 124 -17.12 -6.62 -15.35
N LEU A 125 -17.15 -5.31 -15.17
CA LEU A 125 -17.85 -4.68 -14.06
C LEU A 125 -19.32 -4.48 -14.44
N ASN A 126 -20.23 -4.75 -13.49
CA ASN A 126 -21.64 -4.40 -13.64
C ASN A 126 -21.86 -2.89 -13.38
N ALA A 127 -23.07 -2.40 -13.63
CA ALA A 127 -23.42 -0.98 -13.51
C ALA A 127 -23.15 -0.42 -12.09
N TRP A 128 -23.45 -1.20 -11.04
CA TRP A 128 -23.21 -0.82 -9.65
C TRP A 128 -21.73 -0.71 -9.35
N GLN A 129 -20.92 -1.65 -9.84
CA GLN A 129 -19.47 -1.65 -9.67
C GLN A 129 -18.81 -0.48 -10.42
N TRP A 130 -19.26 -0.20 -11.65
CA TRP A 130 -18.82 0.99 -12.40
C TRP A 130 -19.12 2.29 -11.64
N THR A 131 -20.34 2.42 -11.15
CA THR A 131 -20.75 3.60 -10.36
C THR A 131 -19.91 3.72 -9.10
N GLY A 132 -19.70 2.62 -8.37
CA GLY A 132 -18.91 2.60 -7.15
C GLY A 132 -17.45 2.97 -7.36
N VAL A 133 -16.80 2.36 -8.38
CA VAL A 133 -15.39 2.66 -8.74
C VAL A 133 -15.24 4.13 -9.15
N THR A 134 -16.11 4.61 -10.05
CA THR A 134 -16.04 5.98 -10.56
C THR A 134 -16.27 7.00 -9.45
N LEU A 135 -17.25 6.76 -8.57
CA LEU A 135 -17.56 7.63 -7.46
C LEU A 135 -16.40 7.67 -6.43
N ALA A 136 -15.88 6.50 -6.02
CA ALA A 136 -14.79 6.44 -5.05
C ALA A 136 -13.51 7.08 -5.59
N ILE A 137 -13.08 6.71 -6.81
CA ILE A 137 -11.86 7.26 -7.44
C ILE A 137 -12.04 8.74 -7.74
N GLY A 138 -13.17 9.13 -8.34
CA GLY A 138 -13.48 10.53 -8.68
C GLY A 138 -13.47 11.42 -7.45
N THR A 139 -14.07 10.96 -6.35
CA THR A 139 -14.08 11.70 -5.07
C THR A 139 -12.66 11.91 -4.54
N VAL A 140 -11.83 10.86 -4.48
CA VAL A 140 -10.43 10.97 -4.03
C VAL A 140 -9.64 11.90 -4.94
N PHE A 141 -9.86 11.82 -6.25
CA PHE A 141 -9.19 12.66 -7.24
C PHE A 141 -9.57 14.14 -7.09
N VAL A 142 -10.87 14.46 -7.04
CA VAL A 142 -11.38 15.83 -6.85
C VAL A 142 -10.86 16.42 -5.54
N PHE A 143 -10.96 15.67 -4.45
CA PHE A 143 -10.45 16.10 -3.13
C PHE A 143 -8.97 16.43 -3.18
N SER A 144 -8.19 15.61 -3.89
CA SER A 144 -6.75 15.80 -4.02
C SER A 144 -6.38 17.00 -4.92
N LEU A 145 -7.26 17.40 -5.85
CA LEU A 145 -7.04 18.56 -6.73
C LEU A 145 -7.36 19.91 -6.04
N VAL A 146 -8.28 19.94 -5.08
CA VAL A 146 -8.71 21.18 -4.41
C VAL A 146 -7.54 22.01 -3.86
N PRO A 147 -6.55 21.47 -3.16
CA PRO A 147 -5.40 22.21 -2.68
C PRO A 147 -4.52 22.78 -3.82
N LEU A 148 -4.47 22.07 -4.96
CA LEU A 148 -3.71 22.53 -6.14
C LEU A 148 -4.36 23.73 -6.80
N LEU A 149 -5.68 23.73 -6.95
CA LEU A 149 -6.44 24.82 -7.55
C LEU A 149 -6.42 26.10 -6.69
N ARG A 150 -6.36 25.94 -5.36
CA ARG A 150 -6.26 27.09 -4.42
C ARG A 150 -4.87 27.71 -4.36
N ARG A 151 -3.82 27.02 -4.78
CA ARG A 151 -2.45 27.53 -4.79
C ARG A 151 -2.26 28.42 -6.03
N LYS A 152 -2.31 29.75 -5.85
CA LYS A 152 -1.94 30.73 -6.88
C LYS A 152 -0.56 30.40 -7.47
N ARG A 153 -0.47 30.51 -8.81
CA ARG A 153 0.71 30.34 -9.67
C ARG A 153 2.04 30.64 -8.96
N GLN A 154 2.79 29.61 -8.64
CA GLN A 154 4.18 29.74 -8.25
C GLN A 154 5.05 29.54 -9.48
N THR A 155 5.78 30.57 -9.82
CA THR A 155 6.84 30.83 -10.80
C THR A 155 7.28 29.71 -11.75
N GLN A 156 7.13 29.92 -13.04
CA GLN A 156 7.50 29.04 -14.18
C GLN A 156 8.96 28.56 -14.24
N ARG A 157 9.91 29.22 -13.58
CA ARG A 157 11.34 28.87 -13.64
C ARG A 157 11.71 27.56 -12.97
N THR A 158 10.88 27.04 -12.07
CA THR A 158 11.14 25.80 -11.35
C THR A 158 10.59 24.55 -12.04
N ALA A 159 9.75 24.71 -13.06
CA ALA A 159 9.04 23.58 -13.69
C ALA A 159 9.98 22.60 -14.41
N ALA A 160 10.92 23.11 -15.23
CA ALA A 160 11.84 22.25 -16.00
C ALA A 160 12.78 21.44 -15.11
N ALA A 161 13.28 22.03 -14.02
CA ALA A 161 14.14 21.32 -13.07
C ALA A 161 13.41 20.22 -12.28
N LEU A 162 12.08 20.32 -12.17
CA LEU A 162 11.24 19.38 -11.44
C LEU A 162 10.64 18.28 -12.34
N THR A 163 10.72 18.39 -13.66
CA THR A 163 10.12 17.45 -14.62
C THR A 163 10.52 16.01 -14.35
N ARG A 164 11.78 15.74 -14.03
CA ARG A 164 12.26 14.39 -13.68
C ARG A 164 11.51 13.76 -12.50
N TYR A 165 11.12 14.57 -11.52
CA TYR A 165 10.41 14.07 -10.34
C TYR A 165 8.93 13.78 -10.62
N TYR A 166 8.33 14.49 -11.58
CA TYR A 166 7.00 14.15 -12.10
C TYR A 166 7.05 12.83 -12.87
N VAL A 167 8.10 12.60 -13.67
CA VAL A 167 8.31 11.31 -14.34
C VAL A 167 8.49 10.20 -13.32
N PHE A 168 9.30 10.40 -12.27
CA PHE A 168 9.45 9.41 -11.21
C PHE A 168 8.14 9.12 -10.50
N LEU A 169 7.31 10.13 -10.26
CA LEU A 169 6.00 9.95 -9.66
C LEU A 169 5.05 9.15 -10.57
N ALA A 170 5.04 9.44 -11.86
CA ALA A 170 4.26 8.67 -12.83
C ALA A 170 4.74 7.20 -12.89
N LEU A 171 6.06 6.98 -12.93
CA LEU A 171 6.63 5.62 -12.86
C LEU A 171 6.24 4.89 -11.57
N ALA A 172 6.29 5.57 -10.42
CA ALA A 172 5.87 4.99 -9.14
C ALA A 172 4.40 4.54 -9.16
N ILE A 173 3.53 5.32 -9.78
CA ILE A 173 2.10 5.01 -9.90
C ILE A 173 1.91 3.81 -10.84
N LEU A 174 2.50 3.83 -12.03
CA LEU A 174 2.37 2.76 -13.01
C LEU A 174 2.95 1.44 -12.50
N ILE A 175 4.19 1.46 -12.01
CA ILE A 175 4.84 0.26 -11.44
C ILE A 175 4.04 -0.28 -10.26
N GLY A 176 3.51 0.62 -9.41
CA GLY A 176 2.68 0.21 -8.30
C GLY A 176 1.33 -0.36 -8.71
N SER A 177 0.74 0.10 -9.80
CA SER A 177 -0.47 -0.48 -10.39
C SER A 177 -0.17 -1.86 -11.00
N CYS A 178 0.94 -1.99 -11.73
CA CYS A 178 1.42 -3.26 -12.23
C CYS A 178 1.67 -4.27 -11.09
N SER A 179 2.20 -3.79 -9.95
CA SER A 179 2.36 -4.65 -8.77
C SER A 179 1.04 -5.24 -8.29
N GLY A 180 -0.04 -4.45 -8.25
CA GLY A 180 -1.36 -4.94 -7.86
C GLY A 180 -1.92 -5.97 -8.85
N LEU A 181 -1.75 -5.74 -10.15
CA LEU A 181 -2.13 -6.72 -11.18
C LEU A 181 -1.31 -8.01 -11.08
N TYR A 182 -0.02 -7.87 -10.79
CA TYR A 182 0.87 -9.00 -10.58
C TYR A 182 0.49 -9.81 -9.33
N ASP A 183 -0.01 -9.15 -8.28
CA ASP A 183 -0.53 -9.84 -7.09
C ASP A 183 -1.68 -10.79 -7.46
N LYS A 184 -2.63 -10.36 -8.29
CA LYS A 184 -3.71 -11.23 -8.74
C LYS A 184 -3.20 -12.42 -9.56
N TYR A 185 -2.20 -12.19 -10.42
CA TYR A 185 -1.56 -13.28 -11.17
C TYR A 185 -0.92 -14.32 -10.24
N LEU A 186 -0.19 -13.86 -9.21
CA LEU A 186 0.46 -14.76 -8.23
C LEU A 186 -0.57 -15.53 -7.41
N MET A 187 -1.64 -14.88 -6.95
CA MET A 187 -2.66 -15.52 -6.10
C MET A 187 -3.48 -16.58 -6.84
N ARG A 188 -3.49 -16.56 -8.16
CA ARG A 188 -4.09 -17.61 -8.97
C ARG A 188 -3.23 -18.88 -9.12
N ARG A 189 -1.94 -18.77 -8.82
CA ARG A 189 -0.95 -19.86 -9.04
C ARG A 189 -0.34 -20.41 -7.77
N TYR A 190 -0.13 -19.55 -6.78
CA TYR A 190 0.64 -19.87 -5.59
C TYR A 190 -0.16 -19.59 -4.32
N ASP A 191 0.23 -20.25 -3.24
CA ASP A 191 -0.40 -20.03 -1.94
C ASP A 191 -0.08 -18.63 -1.40
N HIS A 192 -1.11 -17.96 -0.87
CA HIS A 192 -1.02 -16.58 -0.40
C HIS A 192 -0.10 -16.41 0.80
N ASN A 193 -0.08 -17.39 1.74
CA ASN A 193 0.79 -17.34 2.93
C ASN A 193 2.25 -17.47 2.52
N ALA A 194 2.57 -18.42 1.64
CA ALA A 194 3.92 -18.61 1.15
C ALA A 194 4.42 -17.37 0.42
N VAL A 195 3.63 -16.84 -0.52
CA VAL A 195 3.99 -15.60 -1.24
C VAL A 195 4.18 -14.45 -0.27
N GLN A 196 3.30 -14.25 0.72
CA GLN A 196 3.41 -13.15 1.69
C GLN A 196 4.67 -13.27 2.54
N VAL A 197 4.97 -14.44 3.06
CA VAL A 197 6.15 -14.69 3.90
C VAL A 197 7.42 -14.39 3.12
N TYR A 198 7.63 -15.05 1.99
CA TYR A 198 8.87 -14.89 1.22
C TYR A 198 9.00 -13.50 0.61
N TYR A 199 7.91 -12.89 0.13
CA TYR A 199 7.89 -11.51 -0.32
C TYR A 199 8.38 -10.55 0.77
N THR A 200 7.92 -10.71 2.01
CA THR A 200 8.32 -9.85 3.13
C THR A 200 9.78 -10.05 3.49
N PHE A 201 10.30 -11.29 3.47
CA PHE A 201 11.72 -11.56 3.69
C PHE A 201 12.60 -10.92 2.62
N TYR A 202 12.25 -11.06 1.34
CA TYR A 202 13.00 -10.41 0.27
C TYR A 202 12.99 -8.90 0.39
N GLN A 203 11.85 -8.31 0.76
CA GLN A 203 11.77 -6.88 1.04
C GLN A 203 12.65 -6.47 2.21
N ALA A 204 12.70 -7.25 3.29
CA ALA A 204 13.54 -6.94 4.44
C ALA A 204 15.02 -6.90 4.05
N VAL A 205 15.50 -7.91 3.31
CA VAL A 205 16.89 -7.95 2.82
C VAL A 205 17.19 -6.73 1.94
N MET A 206 16.33 -6.44 0.95
CA MET A 206 16.52 -5.30 0.06
C MET A 206 16.47 -3.96 0.81
N MET A 207 15.55 -3.80 1.78
CA MET A 207 15.45 -2.57 2.57
C MET A 207 16.64 -2.38 3.51
N ILE A 208 17.20 -3.46 4.07
CA ILE A 208 18.45 -3.41 4.84
C ILE A 208 19.60 -2.92 3.96
N ILE A 209 19.72 -3.43 2.73
CA ILE A 209 20.74 -2.97 1.77
C ILE A 209 20.56 -1.47 1.47
N VAL A 210 19.35 -1.04 1.15
CA VAL A 210 19.04 0.39 0.91
C VAL A 210 19.39 1.23 2.14
N TRP A 211 19.05 0.77 3.34
CA TRP A 211 19.35 1.46 4.59
C TRP A 211 20.85 1.59 4.83
N LEU A 212 21.63 0.52 4.60
CA LEU A 212 23.10 0.53 4.71
C LEU A 212 23.72 1.52 3.72
N VAL A 213 23.27 1.53 2.47
CA VAL A 213 23.74 2.46 1.44
C VAL A 213 23.47 3.90 1.83
N VAL A 214 22.22 4.21 2.22
CA VAL A 214 21.79 5.57 2.60
C VAL A 214 22.51 6.07 3.85
N ASN A 215 22.78 5.17 4.81
CA ASN A 215 23.41 5.52 6.08
C ASN A 215 24.95 5.32 6.09
N ARG A 216 25.55 4.92 4.97
CA ARG A 216 27.00 4.62 4.86
C ARG A 216 27.89 5.70 5.47
N ALA A 217 27.63 6.98 5.19
CA ALA A 217 28.41 8.10 5.72
C ALA A 217 28.25 8.29 7.23
N SER A 218 27.05 8.07 7.76
CA SER A 218 26.75 8.15 9.20
C SER A 218 27.38 6.98 9.95
N LEU A 219 27.32 5.78 9.40
CA LEU A 219 27.96 4.58 9.95
C LEU A 219 29.49 4.73 10.00
N ARG A 220 30.11 5.24 8.91
CA ARG A 220 31.57 5.54 8.91
C ARG A 220 31.98 6.53 10.00
N ARG A 221 31.12 7.51 10.29
CA ARG A 221 31.33 8.52 11.33
C ARG A 221 30.89 8.05 12.71
N ARG A 222 30.50 6.79 12.90
CA ARG A 222 29.97 6.21 14.15
C ARG A 222 28.83 7.03 14.77
N LYS A 223 28.05 7.74 13.94
CA LYS A 223 26.88 8.46 14.42
C LYS A 223 25.76 7.47 14.74
N THR A 224 25.24 7.55 15.95
CA THR A 224 24.11 6.71 16.37
C THR A 224 22.83 7.13 15.61
N ILE A 225 22.25 6.19 14.86
CA ILE A 225 20.96 6.36 14.20
C ILE A 225 19.90 5.84 15.18
N ARG A 226 19.16 6.76 15.81
CA ARG A 226 18.14 6.41 16.81
C ARG A 226 16.78 6.85 16.35
N LEU A 227 15.77 6.01 16.58
CA LEU A 227 14.38 6.39 16.52
C LEU A 227 14.04 7.34 17.68
N ALA A 228 13.12 8.27 17.43
CA ALA A 228 12.62 9.13 18.49
C ALA A 228 11.94 8.30 19.58
N LYS A 229 12.04 8.75 20.82
CA LYS A 229 11.40 8.08 21.96
C LYS A 229 9.90 7.93 21.70
N GLY A 230 9.33 6.76 22.00
CA GLY A 230 7.91 6.47 21.78
C GLY A 230 7.52 6.07 20.35
N SER A 231 8.46 6.02 19.40
CA SER A 231 8.16 5.63 18.01
C SER A 231 8.12 4.12 17.78
N LEU A 232 8.56 3.31 18.74
CA LEU A 232 8.61 1.86 18.59
C LEU A 232 7.21 1.26 18.45
N LEU A 233 6.27 1.63 19.31
CA LEU A 233 4.89 1.14 19.27
C LEU A 233 4.21 1.44 17.93
N PRO A 234 4.20 2.69 17.42
CA PRO A 234 3.70 2.96 16.07
C PRO A 234 4.35 2.12 14.98
N VAL A 235 5.65 1.84 15.05
CA VAL A 235 6.35 0.99 14.05
C VAL A 235 5.88 -0.46 14.13
N VAL A 236 5.71 -1.00 15.34
CA VAL A 236 5.14 -2.36 15.51
C VAL A 236 3.71 -2.42 14.99
N LEU A 237 2.88 -1.41 15.26
CA LEU A 237 1.52 -1.33 14.73
C LEU A 237 1.49 -1.25 13.19
N ILE A 238 2.43 -0.50 12.57
CA ILE A 238 2.61 -0.50 11.11
C ILE A 238 2.79 -1.94 10.61
N SER A 239 3.69 -2.70 11.26
CA SER A 239 4.02 -4.07 10.85
C SER A 239 2.83 -5.02 11.01
N VAL A 240 2.15 -4.98 12.15
CA VAL A 240 1.00 -5.83 12.45
C VAL A 240 -0.15 -5.55 11.47
N PHE A 241 -0.56 -4.29 11.32
CA PHE A 241 -1.65 -3.93 10.43
C PHE A 241 -1.31 -4.21 8.96
N LEU A 242 -0.06 -4.01 8.55
CA LEU A 242 0.36 -4.32 7.19
C LEU A 242 0.31 -5.82 6.91
N VAL A 243 0.85 -6.64 7.81
CA VAL A 243 0.84 -8.11 7.68
C VAL A 243 -0.58 -8.64 7.59
N ILE A 244 -1.48 -8.19 8.46
CA ILE A 244 -2.89 -8.60 8.44
C ILE A 244 -3.57 -8.10 7.16
N SER A 245 -3.39 -6.81 6.82
CA SER A 245 -4.00 -6.23 5.63
C SER A 245 -3.57 -6.93 4.35
N ASP A 246 -2.29 -7.26 4.20
CA ASP A 246 -1.77 -7.90 3.00
C ASP A 246 -2.16 -9.38 2.94
N ASN A 247 -2.19 -10.09 4.07
CA ASN A 247 -2.67 -11.46 4.11
C ASN A 247 -4.12 -11.56 3.63
N VAL A 248 -5.00 -10.75 4.25
CA VAL A 248 -6.44 -10.72 3.90
C VAL A 248 -6.66 -10.26 2.46
N TYR A 249 -5.86 -9.32 1.97
CA TYR A 249 -5.90 -8.88 0.58
C TYR A 249 -5.50 -9.99 -0.40
N MET A 250 -4.41 -10.69 -0.14
CA MET A 250 -3.96 -11.78 -1.00
C MET A 250 -4.97 -12.93 -0.98
N LEU A 251 -5.55 -13.21 0.18
CA LEU A 251 -6.63 -14.20 0.31
C LEU A 251 -7.88 -13.79 -0.50
N ALA A 252 -8.24 -12.50 -0.50
CA ALA A 252 -9.32 -11.99 -1.34
C ALA A 252 -9.03 -12.15 -2.85
N LEU A 253 -7.78 -11.96 -3.27
CA LEU A 253 -7.38 -12.13 -4.67
C LEU A 253 -7.27 -13.59 -5.12
N ARG A 254 -7.16 -14.53 -4.18
CA ARG A 254 -7.16 -15.96 -4.47
C ARG A 254 -8.52 -16.47 -4.95
N ASP A 255 -9.60 -15.81 -4.54
CA ASP A 255 -10.95 -16.14 -4.99
C ASP A 255 -11.04 -15.95 -6.52
N PRO A 256 -11.44 -16.98 -7.30
CA PRO A 256 -11.53 -16.90 -8.76
C PRO A 256 -12.45 -15.77 -9.25
N ASP A 257 -13.53 -15.51 -8.52
CA ASP A 257 -14.53 -14.49 -8.86
C ASP A 257 -14.11 -13.09 -8.43
N SER A 258 -12.96 -12.95 -7.73
CA SER A 258 -12.48 -11.65 -7.29
C SER A 258 -12.07 -10.76 -8.47
N MET A 259 -12.46 -9.49 -8.43
CA MET A 259 -12.07 -8.47 -9.39
C MET A 259 -11.02 -7.55 -8.76
N ILE A 260 -9.80 -7.54 -9.33
CA ILE A 260 -8.72 -6.69 -8.79
C ILE A 260 -9.06 -5.20 -8.88
N ALA A 261 -9.83 -4.78 -9.88
CA ALA A 261 -10.31 -3.41 -10.00
C ALA A 261 -11.17 -3.02 -8.78
N VAL A 262 -12.09 -3.89 -8.37
CA VAL A 262 -12.97 -3.68 -7.21
C VAL A 262 -12.18 -3.77 -5.91
N VAL A 263 -11.37 -4.80 -5.73
CA VAL A 263 -10.55 -5.00 -4.52
C VAL A 263 -9.60 -3.82 -4.30
N SER A 264 -8.90 -3.35 -5.35
CA SER A 264 -7.99 -2.21 -5.24
C SER A 264 -8.72 -0.91 -4.89
N THR A 265 -9.94 -0.73 -5.39
CA THR A 265 -10.77 0.44 -5.07
C THR A 265 -11.26 0.39 -3.62
N ILE A 266 -11.77 -0.75 -3.17
CA ILE A 266 -12.19 -0.97 -1.77
C ILE A 266 -11.02 -0.70 -0.82
N ARG A 267 -9.82 -1.20 -1.11
CA ARG A 267 -8.63 -0.93 -0.28
C ARG A 267 -8.31 0.56 -0.14
N ARG A 268 -8.59 1.38 -1.14
CA ARG A 268 -8.45 2.85 -1.04
C ARG A 268 -9.48 3.47 -0.11
N GLY A 269 -10.59 2.81 0.15
CA GLY A 269 -11.54 3.21 1.20
C GLY A 269 -10.92 3.32 2.59
N GLY A 270 -9.82 2.62 2.88
CA GLY A 270 -9.05 2.79 4.12
C GLY A 270 -8.59 4.23 4.38
N THR A 271 -8.48 5.08 3.34
CA THR A 271 -8.17 6.51 3.50
C THR A 271 -9.21 7.26 4.35
N VAL A 272 -10.45 6.77 4.42
CA VAL A 272 -11.51 7.33 5.30
C VAL A 272 -11.06 7.34 6.76
N ILE A 273 -10.39 6.29 7.21
CA ILE A 273 -9.86 6.20 8.58
C ILE A 273 -8.78 7.26 8.82
N GLY A 274 -7.89 7.45 7.84
CA GLY A 274 -6.87 8.50 7.89
C GLY A 274 -7.48 9.91 7.96
N PHE A 275 -8.54 10.17 7.18
CA PHE A 275 -9.28 11.44 7.22
C PHE A 275 -10.00 11.63 8.54
N ALA A 276 -10.70 10.62 9.06
CA ALA A 276 -11.36 10.67 10.36
C ALA A 276 -10.37 10.97 11.48
N TYR A 277 -9.21 10.30 11.47
CA TYR A 277 -8.14 10.58 12.43
C TYR A 277 -7.62 12.02 12.31
N GLY A 278 -7.40 12.51 11.08
CA GLY A 278 -6.96 13.88 10.81
C GLY A 278 -7.94 14.94 11.32
N LEU A 279 -9.25 14.70 11.14
CA LEU A 279 -10.31 15.59 11.62
C LEU A 279 -10.43 15.59 13.16
N LEU A 280 -10.48 14.40 13.76
CA LEU A 280 -10.78 14.25 15.18
C LEU A 280 -9.59 14.58 16.09
N PHE A 281 -8.38 14.14 15.70
CA PHE A 281 -7.20 14.21 16.57
C PHE A 281 -6.18 15.27 16.16
N LEU A 282 -6.05 15.56 14.86
CA LEU A 282 -5.05 16.54 14.39
C LEU A 282 -5.62 17.93 14.18
N LYS A 283 -6.95 18.11 14.27
CA LYS A 283 -7.64 19.39 14.02
C LYS A 283 -7.17 20.04 12.71
N GLU A 284 -7.03 19.24 11.67
CA GLU A 284 -6.53 19.73 10.38
C GLU A 284 -7.52 20.73 9.74
N SER A 285 -6.98 21.65 8.94
CA SER A 285 -7.77 22.62 8.19
C SER A 285 -8.75 21.98 7.20
N ASP A 286 -9.80 22.71 6.83
CA ASP A 286 -10.79 22.33 5.81
C ASP A 286 -11.63 21.07 6.16
N PRO A 287 -12.33 21.04 7.32
CA PRO A 287 -13.10 19.86 7.75
C PRO A 287 -14.23 19.49 6.77
N TRP A 288 -14.90 20.47 6.17
CA TRP A 288 -16.02 20.25 5.24
C TRP A 288 -15.59 19.50 3.97
N HIS A 289 -14.45 19.85 3.40
CA HIS A 289 -13.93 19.16 2.21
C HIS A 289 -13.60 17.69 2.52
N LYS A 290 -13.01 17.44 3.67
CA LYS A 290 -12.69 16.07 4.12
C LYS A 290 -13.94 15.26 4.40
N LEU A 291 -14.96 15.88 5.01
CA LEU A 291 -16.25 15.23 5.26
C LEU A 291 -16.95 14.84 3.94
N LEU A 292 -17.00 15.76 2.97
CA LEU A 292 -17.56 15.47 1.65
C LEU A 292 -16.81 14.34 0.93
N CYS A 293 -15.47 14.33 1.04
CA CYS A 293 -14.67 13.24 0.50
C CYS A 293 -14.99 11.90 1.18
N MET A 294 -15.12 11.89 2.50
CA MET A 294 -15.51 10.67 3.23
C MET A 294 -16.88 10.15 2.79
N ILE A 295 -17.86 11.04 2.67
CA ILE A 295 -19.21 10.67 2.20
C ILE A 295 -19.14 10.08 0.78
N GLY A 296 -18.43 10.71 -0.13
CA GLY A 296 -18.29 10.22 -1.51
C GLY A 296 -17.58 8.85 -1.59
N ILE A 297 -16.53 8.64 -0.81
CA ILE A 297 -15.86 7.34 -0.73
C ILE A 297 -16.82 6.29 -0.16
N CYS A 298 -17.49 6.58 0.95
CA CYS A 298 -18.45 5.65 1.57
C CYS A 298 -19.60 5.29 0.63
N ALA A 299 -20.14 6.26 -0.11
CA ALA A 299 -21.17 6.01 -1.12
C ALA A 299 -20.64 5.12 -2.26
N GLY A 300 -19.42 5.38 -2.74
CA GLY A 300 -18.76 4.50 -3.73
C GLY A 300 -18.55 3.08 -3.22
N LEU A 301 -18.11 2.91 -1.97
CA LEU A 301 -17.95 1.60 -1.34
C LEU A 301 -19.28 0.87 -1.17
N LEU A 302 -20.36 1.60 -0.84
CA LEU A 302 -21.70 1.03 -0.75
C LEU A 302 -22.18 0.50 -2.12
N CYS A 303 -22.01 1.29 -3.19
CA CYS A 303 -22.30 0.83 -4.56
C CYS A 303 -21.51 -0.42 -4.94
N LEU A 304 -20.22 -0.50 -4.55
CA LEU A 304 -19.41 -1.70 -4.80
C LEU A 304 -19.91 -2.91 -4.02
N ALA A 305 -20.33 -2.73 -2.78
CA ALA A 305 -20.92 -3.81 -1.98
C ALA A 305 -22.23 -4.33 -2.56
N LEU A 306 -23.12 -3.43 -3.00
CA LEU A 306 -24.38 -3.77 -3.67
C LEU A 306 -24.17 -4.47 -5.02
N GLY A 307 -23.12 -4.08 -5.75
CA GLY A 307 -22.78 -4.72 -7.02
C GLY A 307 -22.06 -6.08 -6.88
N ALA A 308 -21.63 -6.44 -5.68
CA ALA A 308 -20.95 -7.70 -5.39
C ALA A 308 -21.87 -8.73 -4.69
N ALA A 309 -23.07 -8.28 -4.25
CA ALA A 309 -24.12 -9.13 -3.72
C ALA A 309 -24.93 -9.76 -4.84
#